data_148311e16d3022c4ae8a0b0673ed4b18
#
_entry.id   148311e16d3022c4ae8a0b0673ed4b18
#
_cell.length_a   1.000
_cell.length_b   1.000
_cell.length_c   1.000
_cell.angle_alpha   90.00
_cell.angle_beta   90.00
_cell.angle_gamma   90.00
#
_symmetry.space_group_name_H-M   'P 1'
#
loop_
_entity.id
_entity.type
_entity.pdbx_description
1 polymer ?
#
loop_
_entity_poly.entity_id
_entity_poly.type
_entity_poly.pdbx_seq_one_letter_code
_entity_poly.pdbx_strand_id
1 'polypeptide(L)'
;PEHGVIKSLDELKAAGHRVAHGGEYFTDSCLVDDEVKAKIESLYSIAPLHNPANLEGILSMEKVLPGIKQVAVFDTSFHHTIPAINYMYAVPYEYYEKYRVRKYGFHGTSHKFVARVGAEMFGLDFENSKIVTCHIGNGASVTAVKNGKSFDTSMGFSPLDGLVMGTRAGSMDVSAATYIAQKEGMSYAELDNMLNKKSGVQGLTGISSDMRDIDAAYDQGNERAIIARDMYCNRIKKFVGEYAAEMGGVDLVIFTGGVGENSPEVREYVLSNMEFMGIDFDAVRNRGKRGTDYESSAEGSRVKAAVI
;
A
#
# COMPACT_ATOMS: atom_id res chain seq x y z
N PRO A 1 28.59 -18.38 -2.74
CA PRO A 1 27.89 -19.04 -1.60
C PRO A 1 28.67 -19.16 -0.31
N GLU A 2 29.69 -18.34 -0.03
CA GLU A 2 30.42 -18.45 1.27
C GLU A 2 29.54 -18.23 2.50
N HIS A 3 28.33 -17.63 2.33
CA HIS A 3 27.33 -17.43 3.39
C HIS A 3 25.91 -17.78 2.95
N GLY A 4 25.74 -18.53 1.83
CA GLY A 4 24.41 -18.81 1.26
C GLY A 4 23.75 -20.05 1.86
N VAL A 5 22.43 -20.04 1.88
CA VAL A 5 21.59 -21.19 2.26
C VAL A 5 21.56 -22.29 1.18
N ILE A 6 22.11 -22.02 -0.02
CA ILE A 6 22.22 -22.97 -1.13
C ILE A 6 23.70 -23.30 -1.41
N LYS A 7 23.96 -24.52 -1.82
CA LYS A 7 25.32 -25.01 -2.18
C LYS A 7 25.65 -24.74 -3.65
N SER A 8 24.67 -24.73 -4.52
CA SER A 8 24.80 -24.56 -5.97
C SER A 8 23.58 -23.81 -6.51
N LEU A 9 23.73 -23.11 -7.63
CA LEU A 9 22.63 -22.46 -8.34
C LEU A 9 21.63 -23.47 -8.92
N ASP A 10 22.01 -24.71 -9.12
CA ASP A 10 21.16 -25.81 -9.62
C ASP A 10 20.05 -26.19 -8.61
N GLU A 11 20.18 -25.78 -7.35
CA GLU A 11 19.14 -25.97 -6.34
C GLU A 11 17.96 -25.04 -6.57
N LEU A 12 18.13 -23.90 -7.29
CA LEU A 12 17.06 -22.98 -7.63
C LEU A 12 16.15 -23.59 -8.69
N LYS A 13 14.86 -23.66 -8.43
CA LYS A 13 13.86 -24.25 -9.31
C LYS A 13 13.01 -23.23 -10.05
N ALA A 14 12.85 -22.05 -9.47
CA ALA A 14 12.12 -20.94 -10.04
C ALA A 14 12.56 -19.62 -9.40
N ALA A 15 12.28 -18.49 -10.06
CA ALA A 15 12.46 -17.15 -9.55
C ALA A 15 11.13 -16.38 -9.57
N GLY A 16 10.75 -15.78 -8.45
CA GLY A 16 9.61 -14.86 -8.35
C GLY A 16 10.08 -13.41 -8.46
N HIS A 17 9.45 -12.64 -9.32
CA HIS A 17 9.73 -11.23 -9.53
C HIS A 17 8.53 -10.37 -9.15
N ARG A 18 8.70 -9.47 -8.18
CA ARG A 18 7.74 -8.42 -7.94
C ARG A 18 7.83 -7.40 -9.07
N VAL A 19 6.71 -7.11 -9.71
CA VAL A 19 6.55 -6.05 -10.71
C VAL A 19 5.53 -5.04 -10.18
N ALA A 20 5.91 -3.76 -10.14
CA ALA A 20 5.07 -2.75 -9.51
C ALA A 20 3.76 -2.53 -10.26
N HIS A 21 3.77 -2.54 -11.59
CA HIS A 21 2.58 -2.18 -12.37
C HIS A 21 2.30 -3.19 -13.48
N GLY A 22 1.12 -3.81 -13.40
CA GLY A 22 0.62 -4.76 -14.39
C GLY A 22 -0.36 -4.16 -15.41
N GLY A 23 -0.74 -2.89 -15.25
CA GLY A 23 -1.76 -2.24 -16.08
C GLY A 23 -3.09 -2.98 -15.99
N GLU A 24 -3.83 -2.96 -17.08
CA GLU A 24 -5.04 -3.78 -17.27
C GLU A 24 -4.73 -5.15 -17.91
N TYR A 25 -3.44 -5.45 -18.17
CA TYR A 25 -3.01 -6.70 -18.80
C TYR A 25 -2.93 -7.87 -17.84
N PHE A 26 -2.58 -7.61 -16.59
CA PHE A 26 -2.27 -8.68 -15.64
C PHE A 26 -3.21 -8.64 -14.43
N THR A 27 -4.08 -9.63 -14.38
CA THR A 27 -5.07 -9.80 -13.30
C THR A 27 -4.64 -10.81 -12.24
N ASP A 28 -3.52 -11.53 -12.49
CA ASP A 28 -2.90 -12.48 -11.55
C ASP A 28 -1.41 -12.62 -11.90
N SER A 29 -0.69 -13.43 -11.12
CA SER A 29 0.69 -13.81 -11.39
C SER A 29 0.78 -14.67 -12.66
N CYS A 30 1.86 -14.54 -13.42
CA CYS A 30 2.04 -15.31 -14.65
C CYS A 30 3.50 -15.76 -14.83
N LEU A 31 3.70 -16.82 -15.63
CA LEU A 31 5.02 -17.19 -16.12
C LEU A 31 5.55 -16.11 -17.07
N VAL A 32 6.82 -15.79 -16.92
CA VAL A 32 7.47 -14.79 -17.77
C VAL A 32 7.85 -15.42 -19.12
N ASP A 33 7.38 -14.80 -20.18
CA ASP A 33 7.75 -15.03 -21.57
C ASP A 33 8.04 -13.70 -22.28
N ASP A 34 8.29 -13.71 -23.58
CA ASP A 34 8.59 -12.49 -24.34
C ASP A 34 7.40 -11.55 -24.43
N GLU A 35 6.17 -12.07 -24.46
CA GLU A 35 4.94 -11.26 -24.46
C GLU A 35 4.78 -10.51 -23.11
N VAL A 36 5.01 -11.20 -21.99
CA VAL A 36 4.97 -10.61 -20.65
C VAL A 36 6.03 -9.51 -20.52
N LYS A 37 7.26 -9.75 -20.99
CA LYS A 37 8.33 -8.73 -20.97
C LYS A 37 7.94 -7.50 -21.79
N ALA A 38 7.44 -7.69 -23.01
CA ALA A 38 6.99 -6.58 -23.86
C ALA A 38 5.83 -5.78 -23.24
N LYS A 39 4.87 -6.44 -22.59
CA LYS A 39 3.79 -5.75 -21.85
C LYS A 39 4.33 -4.96 -20.66
N ILE A 40 5.26 -5.49 -19.87
CA ILE A 40 5.89 -4.76 -18.77
C ILE A 40 6.61 -3.51 -19.29
N GLU A 41 7.32 -3.63 -20.41
CA GLU A 41 8.00 -2.51 -21.06
C GLU A 41 7.02 -1.44 -21.55
N SER A 42 5.89 -1.83 -22.15
CA SER A 42 4.86 -0.90 -22.61
C SER A 42 4.24 -0.05 -21.50
N LEU A 43 4.36 -0.48 -20.25
CA LEU A 43 3.88 0.23 -19.05
C LEU A 43 4.92 1.20 -18.46
N TYR A 44 6.09 1.39 -19.06
CA TYR A 44 7.11 2.30 -18.56
C TYR A 44 6.61 3.74 -18.42
N SER A 45 5.73 4.20 -19.31
CA SER A 45 5.17 5.54 -19.28
C SER A 45 4.30 5.83 -18.05
N ILE A 46 3.65 4.80 -17.49
CA ILE A 46 2.79 4.93 -16.30
C ILE A 46 3.49 4.49 -15.01
N ALA A 47 4.60 3.76 -15.12
CA ALA A 47 5.40 3.30 -13.97
C ALA A 47 6.90 3.52 -14.18
N PRO A 48 7.36 4.74 -14.53
CA PRO A 48 8.75 5.00 -14.93
C PRO A 48 9.78 4.77 -13.82
N LEU A 49 9.35 4.87 -12.56
CA LEU A 49 10.25 4.70 -11.41
C LEU A 49 10.44 3.23 -10.99
N HIS A 50 9.62 2.31 -11.49
CA HIS A 50 9.59 0.93 -11.00
C HIS A 50 9.76 -0.11 -12.11
N ASN A 51 8.90 -0.09 -13.13
CA ASN A 51 8.85 -1.15 -14.14
C ASN A 51 10.17 -1.35 -14.90
N PRO A 52 10.96 -0.30 -15.27
CA PRO A 52 12.26 -0.50 -15.89
C PRO A 52 13.20 -1.36 -15.04
N ALA A 53 13.32 -1.04 -13.75
CA ALA A 53 14.16 -1.80 -12.82
C ALA A 53 13.63 -3.22 -12.58
N ASN A 54 12.30 -3.39 -12.57
CA ASN A 54 11.69 -4.73 -12.42
C ASN A 54 11.98 -5.62 -13.63
N LEU A 55 11.88 -5.10 -14.86
CA LEU A 55 12.20 -5.83 -16.07
C LEU A 55 13.70 -6.15 -16.14
N GLU A 56 14.57 -5.23 -15.76
CA GLU A 56 16.02 -5.48 -15.70
C GLU A 56 16.35 -6.64 -14.73
N GLY A 57 15.65 -6.74 -13.61
CA GLY A 57 15.77 -7.88 -12.69
C GLY A 57 15.43 -9.22 -13.35
N ILE A 58 14.37 -9.27 -14.16
CA ILE A 58 13.96 -10.45 -14.93
C ILE A 58 15.05 -10.83 -15.96
N LEU A 59 15.48 -9.84 -16.76
CA LEU A 59 16.51 -10.04 -17.78
C LEU A 59 17.86 -10.46 -17.19
N SER A 60 18.22 -9.92 -16.04
CA SER A 60 19.43 -10.30 -15.31
C SER A 60 19.37 -11.75 -14.84
N MET A 61 18.20 -12.20 -14.36
CA MET A 61 18.01 -13.61 -13.98
C MET A 61 18.12 -14.55 -15.18
N GLU A 62 17.57 -14.16 -16.33
CA GLU A 62 17.72 -14.95 -17.58
C GLU A 62 19.19 -15.13 -17.99
N LYS A 63 20.02 -14.09 -17.80
CA LYS A 63 21.45 -14.14 -18.10
C LYS A 63 22.23 -15.05 -17.13
N VAL A 64 21.88 -15.00 -15.84
CA VAL A 64 22.59 -15.75 -14.78
C VAL A 64 22.17 -17.21 -14.76
N LEU A 65 20.89 -17.49 -14.98
CA LEU A 65 20.28 -18.84 -14.94
C LEU A 65 19.41 -19.05 -16.18
N PRO A 66 20.03 -19.30 -17.36
CA PRO A 66 19.28 -19.56 -18.58
C PRO A 66 18.32 -20.75 -18.40
N GLY A 67 17.05 -20.56 -18.75
CA GLY A 67 16.03 -21.59 -18.68
C GLY A 67 15.36 -21.81 -17.33
N ILE A 68 15.73 -21.05 -16.27
CA ILE A 68 14.97 -21.07 -15.03
C ILE A 68 13.54 -20.54 -15.26
N LYS A 69 12.56 -21.19 -14.64
CA LYS A 69 11.19 -20.68 -14.66
C LYS A 69 11.09 -19.38 -13.86
N GLN A 70 10.56 -18.35 -14.46
CA GLN A 70 10.35 -17.05 -13.82
C GLN A 70 8.86 -16.73 -13.73
N VAL A 71 8.42 -16.19 -12.60
CA VAL A 71 7.03 -15.78 -12.35
C VAL A 71 7.01 -14.31 -12.03
N ALA A 72 6.23 -13.53 -12.77
CA ALA A 72 5.94 -12.14 -12.46
C ALA A 72 4.71 -12.05 -11.54
N VAL A 73 4.85 -11.28 -10.46
CA VAL A 73 3.80 -11.00 -9.47
C VAL A 73 3.58 -9.49 -9.43
N PHE A 74 2.37 -9.05 -9.77
CA PHE A 74 2.08 -7.63 -9.98
C PHE A 74 1.39 -7.04 -8.75
N ASP A 75 1.90 -5.91 -8.25
CA ASP A 75 1.28 -5.19 -7.12
C ASP A 75 -0.15 -4.74 -7.39
N THR A 76 -0.47 -4.48 -8.67
CA THR A 76 -1.79 -4.02 -9.11
C THR A 76 -2.79 -5.15 -9.33
N SER A 77 -2.36 -6.41 -9.43
CA SER A 77 -3.22 -7.50 -9.89
C SER A 77 -4.42 -7.79 -8.98
N PHE A 78 -4.25 -7.71 -7.65
CA PHE A 78 -5.36 -7.89 -6.72
C PHE A 78 -6.45 -6.83 -6.89
N HIS A 79 -6.06 -5.62 -7.29
CA HIS A 79 -6.94 -4.48 -7.43
C HIS A 79 -7.71 -4.44 -8.77
N HIS A 80 -7.50 -5.41 -9.67
CA HIS A 80 -8.24 -5.46 -10.93
C HIS A 80 -9.75 -5.66 -10.74
N THR A 81 -10.18 -6.14 -9.57
CA THR A 81 -11.58 -6.36 -9.22
C THR A 81 -12.31 -5.09 -8.76
N ILE A 82 -11.61 -3.98 -8.57
CA ILE A 82 -12.22 -2.71 -8.18
C ILE A 82 -13.26 -2.30 -9.24
N PRO A 83 -14.52 -2.00 -8.84
CA PRO A 83 -15.56 -1.61 -9.78
C PRO A 83 -15.31 -0.23 -10.40
N ALA A 84 -15.88 0.01 -11.57
CA ALA A 84 -15.66 1.25 -12.34
C ALA A 84 -15.98 2.52 -11.53
N ILE A 85 -16.98 2.48 -10.69
CA ILE A 85 -17.36 3.60 -9.80
C ILE A 85 -16.22 4.03 -8.87
N ASN A 86 -15.31 3.11 -8.53
CA ASN A 86 -14.20 3.36 -7.60
C ASN A 86 -12.86 3.56 -8.32
N TYR A 87 -12.67 3.01 -9.52
CA TYR A 87 -11.42 3.19 -10.25
C TYR A 87 -11.41 4.38 -11.22
N MET A 88 -12.57 4.88 -11.65
CA MET A 88 -12.62 6.00 -12.60
C MET A 88 -12.34 7.34 -11.91
N TYR A 89 -11.58 8.20 -12.60
CA TYR A 89 -11.50 9.61 -12.23
C TYR A 89 -12.55 10.43 -12.97
N ALA A 90 -13.13 11.42 -12.30
CA ALA A 90 -14.14 12.32 -12.87
C ALA A 90 -13.48 13.38 -13.78
N VAL A 91 -12.77 12.93 -14.80
CA VAL A 91 -12.16 13.73 -15.87
C VAL A 91 -12.77 13.29 -17.21
N PRO A 92 -12.55 14.02 -18.34
CA PRO A 92 -13.07 13.59 -19.63
C PRO A 92 -12.75 12.13 -19.93
N TYR A 93 -13.78 11.34 -20.25
CA TYR A 93 -13.72 9.88 -20.41
C TYR A 93 -12.67 9.43 -21.42
N GLU A 94 -12.40 10.27 -22.45
CA GLU A 94 -11.38 10.02 -23.46
C GLU A 94 -9.97 9.77 -22.90
N TYR A 95 -9.64 10.30 -21.71
CA TYR A 95 -8.34 10.06 -21.09
C TYR A 95 -8.22 8.64 -20.54
N TYR A 96 -9.32 8.05 -20.09
CA TYR A 96 -9.35 6.63 -19.81
C TYR A 96 -9.18 5.80 -21.09
N GLU A 97 -9.91 6.12 -22.14
CA GLU A 97 -9.86 5.37 -23.40
C GLU A 97 -8.47 5.43 -24.06
N LYS A 98 -7.86 6.61 -24.10
CA LYS A 98 -6.57 6.82 -24.78
C LYS A 98 -5.36 6.38 -23.95
N TYR A 99 -5.38 6.70 -22.66
CA TYR A 99 -4.18 6.63 -21.81
C TYR A 99 -4.34 5.70 -20.62
N ARG A 100 -5.51 5.06 -20.48
CA ARG A 100 -5.84 4.20 -19.33
C ARG A 100 -5.66 4.90 -17.99
N VAL A 101 -6.02 6.20 -17.93
CA VAL A 101 -5.99 7.00 -16.71
C VAL A 101 -7.14 6.55 -15.79
N ARG A 102 -6.78 5.75 -14.81
CA ARG A 102 -7.67 5.18 -13.79
C ARG A 102 -6.87 4.88 -12.51
N LYS A 103 -7.58 4.61 -11.40
CA LYS A 103 -6.96 4.02 -10.21
C LYS A 103 -6.54 2.57 -10.51
N TYR A 104 -5.29 2.22 -10.14
CA TYR A 104 -4.76 0.86 -10.21
C TYR A 104 -4.56 0.25 -8.82
N GLY A 105 -4.05 1.04 -7.87
CA GLY A 105 -3.68 0.55 -6.55
C GLY A 105 -2.39 -0.26 -6.55
N PHE A 106 -1.79 -0.42 -5.37
CA PHE A 106 -0.51 -1.11 -5.19
C PHE A 106 -0.52 -1.90 -3.90
N HIS A 107 0.57 -2.59 -3.57
CA HIS A 107 0.67 -3.53 -2.44
C HIS A 107 -0.36 -4.66 -2.49
N GLY A 108 -0.92 -4.96 -3.67
CA GLY A 108 -2.02 -5.91 -3.83
C GLY A 108 -1.71 -7.31 -3.31
N THR A 109 -0.47 -7.77 -3.48
CA THR A 109 -0.02 -9.06 -2.93
C THR A 109 -0.12 -9.09 -1.41
N SER A 110 0.31 -8.01 -0.73
CA SER A 110 0.20 -7.89 0.72
C SER A 110 -1.26 -7.82 1.16
N HIS A 111 -2.06 -6.95 0.56
CA HIS A 111 -3.48 -6.82 0.91
C HIS A 111 -4.26 -8.12 0.74
N LYS A 112 -4.05 -8.85 -0.36
CA LYS A 112 -4.66 -10.16 -0.60
C LYS A 112 -4.25 -11.18 0.46
N PHE A 113 -2.96 -11.23 0.78
CA PHE A 113 -2.41 -12.18 1.74
C PHE A 113 -2.95 -11.94 3.15
N VAL A 114 -2.78 -10.73 3.69
CA VAL A 114 -3.18 -10.45 5.08
C VAL A 114 -4.68 -10.50 5.27
N ALA A 115 -5.49 -10.13 4.26
CA ALA A 115 -6.94 -10.25 4.32
C ALA A 115 -7.38 -11.72 4.45
N ARG A 116 -6.74 -12.63 3.71
CA ARG A 116 -7.03 -14.07 3.79
C ARG A 116 -6.59 -14.66 5.13
N VAL A 117 -5.36 -14.38 5.55
CA VAL A 117 -4.84 -14.85 6.85
C VAL A 117 -5.69 -14.34 8.01
N GLY A 118 -6.08 -13.05 7.99
CA GLY A 118 -6.95 -12.50 9.01
C GLY A 118 -8.35 -13.12 9.03
N ALA A 119 -8.94 -13.37 7.86
CA ALA A 119 -10.22 -14.08 7.80
C ALA A 119 -10.12 -15.49 8.43
N GLU A 120 -9.07 -16.24 8.10
CA GLU A 120 -8.79 -17.56 8.69
C GLU A 120 -8.59 -17.46 10.21
N MET A 121 -7.84 -16.49 10.70
CA MET A 121 -7.55 -16.26 12.12
C MET A 121 -8.81 -16.06 12.96
N PHE A 122 -9.82 -15.40 12.40
CA PHE A 122 -11.09 -15.12 13.10
C PHE A 122 -12.24 -16.01 12.66
N GLY A 123 -12.00 -17.02 11.84
CA GLY A 123 -13.04 -17.93 11.33
C GLY A 123 -14.11 -17.22 10.48
N LEU A 124 -13.73 -16.12 9.81
CA LEU A 124 -14.61 -15.40 8.89
C LEU A 124 -14.66 -16.13 7.55
N ASP A 125 -15.83 -16.13 6.93
CA ASP A 125 -15.96 -16.52 5.53
C ASP A 125 -15.38 -15.40 4.65
N PHE A 126 -14.20 -15.63 4.08
CA PHE A 126 -13.49 -14.65 3.28
C PHE A 126 -14.33 -14.11 2.10
N GLU A 127 -15.11 -15.00 1.46
CA GLU A 127 -15.96 -14.65 0.30
C GLU A 127 -17.24 -13.90 0.69
N ASN A 128 -17.54 -13.76 1.98
CA ASN A 128 -18.70 -13.03 2.51
C ASN A 128 -18.34 -12.00 3.58
N SER A 129 -17.07 -11.63 3.70
CA SER A 129 -16.57 -10.68 4.70
C SER A 129 -16.25 -9.30 4.12
N LYS A 130 -16.14 -8.31 5.02
CA LYS A 130 -15.76 -6.93 4.77
C LYS A 130 -14.52 -6.61 5.61
N ILE A 131 -13.38 -6.53 4.97
CA ILE A 131 -12.08 -6.38 5.64
C ILE A 131 -11.41 -5.10 5.17
N VAL A 132 -10.89 -4.31 6.10
CA VAL A 132 -10.00 -3.19 5.79
C VAL A 132 -8.58 -3.59 6.14
N THR A 133 -7.68 -3.54 5.17
CA THR A 133 -6.27 -3.85 5.35
C THR A 133 -5.42 -2.59 5.25
N CYS A 134 -4.57 -2.35 6.24
CA CYS A 134 -3.70 -1.20 6.36
C CYS A 134 -2.24 -1.68 6.22
N HIS A 135 -1.68 -1.60 5.01
CA HIS A 135 -0.26 -1.86 4.75
C HIS A 135 0.50 -0.56 4.99
N ILE A 136 1.16 -0.45 6.14
CA ILE A 136 1.75 0.79 6.63
C ILE A 136 3.25 0.64 6.78
N GLY A 137 3.98 1.21 5.82
CA GLY A 137 5.45 1.26 5.77
C GLY A 137 5.92 2.65 5.36
N ASN A 138 7.10 2.76 4.78
CA ASN A 138 7.56 4.02 4.18
C ASN A 138 6.69 4.43 2.97
N GLY A 139 6.28 3.46 2.13
CA GLY A 139 5.08 3.56 1.30
C GLY A 139 3.92 2.93 2.05
N ALA A 140 2.72 3.51 1.96
CA ALA A 140 1.58 3.05 2.73
C ALA A 140 0.27 3.10 1.92
N SER A 141 -0.60 2.12 2.14
CA SER A 141 -1.94 2.09 1.56
C SER A 141 -2.95 1.38 2.46
N VAL A 142 -4.21 1.74 2.28
CA VAL A 142 -5.35 1.07 2.89
C VAL A 142 -6.20 0.48 1.76
N THR A 143 -6.78 -0.69 1.96
CA THR A 143 -7.62 -1.36 0.95
C THR A 143 -8.90 -1.87 1.59
N ALA A 144 -10.02 -1.61 0.93
CA ALA A 144 -11.29 -2.24 1.19
C ALA A 144 -11.34 -3.61 0.49
N VAL A 145 -11.46 -4.68 1.25
CA VAL A 145 -11.65 -6.04 0.72
C VAL A 145 -13.07 -6.47 1.03
N LYS A 146 -13.89 -6.62 0.00
CA LYS A 146 -15.29 -7.02 0.12
C LYS A 146 -15.51 -8.33 -0.62
N ASN A 147 -16.02 -9.32 0.07
CA ASN A 147 -16.33 -10.63 -0.50
C ASN A 147 -15.13 -11.24 -1.24
N GLY A 148 -13.96 -11.24 -0.58
CA GLY A 148 -12.73 -11.80 -1.11
C GLY A 148 -12.02 -10.98 -2.21
N LYS A 149 -12.57 -9.83 -2.60
CA LYS A 149 -12.11 -8.99 -3.71
C LYS A 149 -11.71 -7.61 -3.25
N SER A 150 -10.68 -7.04 -3.89
CA SER A 150 -10.39 -5.62 -3.72
C SER A 150 -11.56 -4.78 -4.25
N PHE A 151 -12.15 -3.97 -3.38
CA PHE A 151 -13.32 -3.15 -3.67
C PHE A 151 -12.94 -1.68 -3.88
N ASP A 152 -12.00 -1.17 -3.07
CA ASP A 152 -11.32 0.10 -3.27
C ASP A 152 -9.94 0.08 -2.61
N THR A 153 -9.08 1.04 -2.96
CA THR A 153 -7.75 1.20 -2.36
C THR A 153 -7.30 2.65 -2.39
N SER A 154 -6.48 3.06 -1.44
CA SER A 154 -6.07 4.45 -1.27
C SER A 154 -5.04 4.94 -2.29
N MET A 155 -4.15 4.07 -2.80
CA MET A 155 -3.26 4.44 -3.89
C MET A 155 -4.03 4.48 -5.21
N GLY A 156 -3.71 5.48 -6.05
CA GLY A 156 -4.45 5.80 -7.24
C GLY A 156 -3.84 5.27 -8.54
N PHE A 157 -3.73 6.16 -9.53
CA PHE A 157 -3.01 5.94 -10.79
C PHE A 157 -1.53 5.62 -10.53
N SER A 158 -0.95 6.26 -9.53
CA SER A 158 0.40 6.04 -9.06
C SER A 158 0.42 5.78 -7.54
N PRO A 159 1.55 5.33 -6.97
CA PRO A 159 1.70 5.15 -5.52
C PRO A 159 1.79 6.47 -4.73
N LEU A 160 1.59 7.63 -5.37
CA LEU A 160 1.61 8.94 -4.72
C LEU A 160 0.33 9.22 -3.94
N ASP A 161 -0.83 8.82 -4.50
CA ASP A 161 -2.15 9.14 -3.95
C ASP A 161 -2.43 8.40 -2.62
N GLY A 162 -3.37 8.92 -1.85
CA GLY A 162 -3.89 8.31 -0.64
C GLY A 162 -3.27 8.84 0.65
N LEU A 163 -2.55 7.98 1.35
CA LEU A 163 -1.98 8.28 2.68
C LEU A 163 -0.82 9.27 2.61
N VAL A 164 -0.63 10.02 3.69
CA VAL A 164 0.66 10.66 3.95
C VAL A 164 1.68 9.55 4.19
N MET A 165 2.86 9.63 3.57
CA MET A 165 3.88 8.59 3.63
C MET A 165 5.21 9.17 4.10
N GLY A 166 6.27 8.39 4.11
CA GLY A 166 7.60 8.86 4.52
C GLY A 166 8.05 10.10 3.74
N THR A 167 7.97 10.05 2.40
CA THR A 167 8.41 11.13 1.49
C THR A 167 7.33 11.58 0.52
N ARG A 168 6.19 10.91 0.44
CA ARG A 168 5.09 11.20 -0.49
C ARG A 168 3.99 11.99 0.21
N ALA A 169 3.46 13.00 -0.50
CA ALA A 169 2.43 13.88 0.02
C ALA A 169 1.10 13.17 0.32
N GLY A 170 0.77 12.11 -0.43
CA GLY A 170 -0.58 11.54 -0.45
C GLY A 170 -1.56 12.44 -1.19
N SER A 171 -2.87 12.17 -1.00
CA SER A 171 -3.93 12.97 -1.63
C SER A 171 -3.90 14.42 -1.17
N MET A 172 -3.95 15.34 -2.13
CA MET A 172 -4.05 16.78 -1.88
C MET A 172 -4.84 17.45 -3.01
N ASP A 173 -5.26 18.68 -2.78
CA ASP A 173 -5.87 19.50 -3.82
C ASP A 173 -4.88 19.74 -4.98
N VAL A 174 -5.28 19.33 -6.19
CA VAL A 174 -4.48 19.53 -7.40
C VAL A 174 -4.16 21.00 -7.63
N SER A 175 -5.10 21.91 -7.30
CA SER A 175 -4.89 23.36 -7.44
C SER A 175 -3.79 23.87 -6.50
N ALA A 176 -3.64 23.29 -5.30
CA ALA A 176 -2.55 23.62 -4.41
C ALA A 176 -1.20 23.17 -4.97
N ALA A 177 -1.12 21.98 -5.55
CA ALA A 177 0.10 21.46 -6.17
C ALA A 177 0.54 22.34 -7.37
N THR A 178 -0.39 22.66 -8.27
CA THR A 178 -0.12 23.51 -9.45
C THR A 178 0.21 24.95 -9.06
N TYR A 179 -0.40 25.47 -7.99
CA TYR A 179 -0.08 26.81 -7.45
C TYR A 179 1.36 26.86 -6.95
N ILE A 180 1.82 25.87 -6.20
CA ILE A 180 3.21 25.77 -5.75
C ILE A 180 4.15 25.74 -6.96
N ALA A 181 3.87 24.86 -7.93
CA ALA A 181 4.69 24.76 -9.14
C ALA A 181 4.80 26.09 -9.89
N GLN A 182 3.70 26.82 -10.03
CA GLN A 182 3.69 28.14 -10.66
C GLN A 182 4.51 29.17 -9.89
N LYS A 183 4.40 29.18 -8.54
CA LYS A 183 5.15 30.14 -7.70
C LYS A 183 6.64 29.89 -7.69
N GLU A 184 7.03 28.62 -7.70
CA GLU A 184 8.45 28.20 -7.67
C GLU A 184 9.06 28.02 -9.07
N GLY A 185 8.28 28.22 -10.14
CA GLY A 185 8.73 28.02 -11.52
C GLY A 185 9.10 26.57 -11.86
N MET A 186 8.45 25.61 -11.20
CA MET A 186 8.74 24.19 -11.37
C MET A 186 8.21 23.64 -12.69
N SER A 187 9.00 22.80 -13.33
CA SER A 187 8.54 21.87 -14.38
C SER A 187 7.66 20.77 -13.80
N TYR A 188 6.94 20.05 -14.66
CA TYR A 188 6.16 18.87 -14.22
C TYR A 188 7.02 17.81 -13.52
N ALA A 189 8.24 17.58 -14.00
CA ALA A 189 9.16 16.61 -13.39
C ALA A 189 9.62 17.04 -11.99
N GLU A 190 9.85 18.34 -11.79
CA GLU A 190 10.23 18.90 -10.49
C GLU A 190 9.07 18.84 -9.50
N LEU A 191 7.84 19.14 -9.95
CA LEU A 191 6.63 18.98 -9.15
C LEU A 191 6.43 17.50 -8.74
N ASP A 192 6.51 16.58 -9.69
CA ASP A 192 6.40 15.13 -9.41
C ASP A 192 7.47 14.69 -8.41
N ASN A 193 8.72 15.09 -8.59
CA ASN A 193 9.80 14.78 -7.66
C ASN A 193 9.57 15.40 -6.26
N MET A 194 9.05 16.61 -6.18
CA MET A 194 8.71 17.26 -4.90
C MET A 194 7.64 16.45 -4.17
N LEU A 195 6.55 16.08 -4.86
CA LEU A 195 5.43 15.35 -4.26
C LEU A 195 5.80 13.91 -3.86
N ASN A 196 6.69 13.24 -4.61
CA ASN A 196 7.08 11.86 -4.35
C ASN A 196 8.25 11.70 -3.38
N LYS A 197 9.23 12.62 -3.38
CA LYS A 197 10.52 12.43 -2.70
C LYS A 197 10.87 13.49 -1.66
N LYS A 198 10.16 14.64 -1.62
CA LYS A 198 10.48 15.76 -0.72
C LYS A 198 9.30 16.17 0.15
N SER A 199 8.22 15.40 0.14
CA SER A 199 6.99 15.65 0.88
C SER A 199 6.80 14.63 2.03
N GLY A 200 5.57 14.32 2.39
CA GLY A 200 5.25 13.38 3.45
C GLY A 200 5.70 13.86 4.83
N VAL A 201 5.93 12.92 5.75
CA VAL A 201 6.38 13.27 7.10
C VAL A 201 7.76 13.93 7.09
N GLN A 202 8.64 13.52 6.18
CA GLN A 202 9.95 14.15 5.99
C GLN A 202 9.82 15.61 5.54
N GLY A 203 8.96 15.89 4.56
CA GLY A 203 8.74 17.24 4.06
C GLY A 203 8.12 18.17 5.10
N LEU A 204 7.18 17.66 5.89
CA LEU A 204 6.52 18.41 6.97
C LEU A 204 7.48 18.74 8.11
N THR A 205 8.33 17.79 8.50
CA THR A 205 9.18 17.92 9.68
C THR A 205 10.56 18.48 9.37
N GLY A 206 11.12 18.15 8.21
CA GLY A 206 12.53 18.39 7.88
C GLY A 206 13.50 17.47 8.63
N ILE A 207 12.98 16.41 9.32
CA ILE A 207 13.80 15.51 10.17
C ILE A 207 14.18 14.25 9.38
N SER A 208 13.20 13.39 9.11
CA SER A 208 13.41 12.04 8.54
C SER A 208 12.13 11.52 7.91
N SER A 209 12.26 10.51 7.04
CA SER A 209 11.13 9.71 6.55
C SER A 209 10.84 8.50 7.46
N ASP A 210 11.68 8.24 8.45
CA ASP A 210 11.53 7.12 9.38
C ASP A 210 10.63 7.54 10.55
N MET A 211 9.53 6.79 10.75
CA MET A 211 8.57 7.09 11.81
C MET A 211 9.19 7.00 13.21
N ARG A 212 10.27 6.23 13.41
CA ARG A 212 10.96 6.16 14.70
C ARG A 212 11.61 7.49 15.10
N ASP A 213 12.17 8.20 14.11
CA ASP A 213 12.74 9.53 14.32
C ASP A 213 11.65 10.57 14.58
N ILE A 214 10.51 10.41 13.89
CA ILE A 214 9.33 11.27 14.07
C ILE A 214 8.72 11.05 15.46
N ASP A 215 8.56 9.80 15.90
CA ASP A 215 8.06 9.49 17.26
C ASP A 215 8.99 10.04 18.33
N ALA A 216 10.31 9.90 18.17
CA ALA A 216 11.28 10.49 19.11
C ALA A 216 11.17 12.03 19.18
N ALA A 217 10.97 12.69 18.06
CA ALA A 217 10.78 14.16 18.02
C ALA A 217 9.40 14.58 18.59
N TYR A 218 8.36 13.76 18.37
CA TYR A 218 7.03 13.92 18.94
C TYR A 218 7.10 13.91 20.48
N ASP A 219 7.77 12.91 21.05
CA ASP A 219 7.93 12.76 22.52
C ASP A 219 8.72 13.92 23.15
N GLN A 220 9.58 14.59 22.36
CA GLN A 220 10.30 15.81 22.77
C GLN A 220 9.45 17.10 22.61
N GLY A 221 8.22 16.99 22.17
CA GLY A 221 7.32 18.12 21.97
C GLY A 221 7.60 18.96 20.72
N ASN A 222 8.27 18.41 19.70
CA ASN A 222 8.48 19.12 18.44
C ASN A 222 7.16 19.33 17.71
N GLU A 223 6.74 20.58 17.56
CA GLU A 223 5.44 20.94 16.99
C GLU A 223 5.20 20.37 15.58
N ARG A 224 6.22 20.38 14.71
CA ARG A 224 6.11 19.83 13.36
C ARG A 224 5.98 18.32 13.37
N ALA A 225 6.69 17.64 14.28
CA ALA A 225 6.59 16.20 14.42
C ALA A 225 5.20 15.79 14.95
N ILE A 226 4.62 16.55 15.88
CA ILE A 226 3.26 16.36 16.39
C ILE A 226 2.25 16.47 15.24
N ILE A 227 2.30 17.57 14.48
CA ILE A 227 1.40 17.76 13.33
C ILE A 227 1.57 16.63 12.28
N ALA A 228 2.81 16.29 11.94
CA ALA A 228 3.08 15.30 10.90
C ALA A 228 2.59 13.89 11.30
N ARG A 229 2.86 13.49 12.54
CA ARG A 229 2.42 12.19 13.07
C ARG A 229 0.90 12.09 13.19
N ASP A 230 0.27 13.12 13.73
CA ASP A 230 -1.18 13.16 13.86
C ASP A 230 -1.88 13.19 12.50
N MET A 231 -1.34 13.94 11.53
CA MET A 231 -1.83 13.94 10.14
C MET A 231 -1.69 12.56 9.50
N TYR A 232 -0.55 11.90 9.68
CA TYR A 232 -0.29 10.55 9.20
C TYR A 232 -1.31 9.55 9.74
N CYS A 233 -1.48 9.49 11.05
CA CYS A 233 -2.44 8.60 11.72
C CYS A 233 -3.89 8.92 11.35
N ASN A 234 -4.24 10.21 11.35
CA ASN A 234 -5.60 10.65 11.01
C ASN A 234 -5.99 10.32 9.56
N ARG A 235 -5.03 10.36 8.63
CA ARG A 235 -5.29 9.97 7.25
C ARG A 235 -5.60 8.47 7.14
N ILE A 236 -4.90 7.61 7.88
CA ILE A 236 -5.20 6.17 7.93
C ILE A 236 -6.59 5.95 8.50
N LYS A 237 -6.91 6.59 9.64
CA LYS A 237 -8.22 6.53 10.29
C LYS A 237 -9.36 6.92 9.36
N LYS A 238 -9.19 8.01 8.58
CA LYS A 238 -10.17 8.45 7.59
C LYS A 238 -10.45 7.39 6.55
N PHE A 239 -9.43 6.73 5.99
CA PHE A 239 -9.64 5.66 5.01
C PHE A 239 -10.29 4.41 5.62
N VAL A 240 -10.00 4.07 6.87
CA VAL A 240 -10.72 2.99 7.57
C VAL A 240 -12.21 3.30 7.66
N GLY A 241 -12.56 4.54 8.05
CA GLY A 241 -13.95 4.99 8.12
C GLY A 241 -14.64 5.08 6.76
N GLU A 242 -13.97 5.61 5.75
CA GLU A 242 -14.43 5.71 4.36
C GLU A 242 -14.78 4.33 3.80
N TYR A 243 -13.87 3.38 3.91
CA TYR A 243 -14.06 2.04 3.37
C TYR A 243 -15.09 1.21 4.14
N ALA A 244 -15.21 1.43 5.45
CA ALA A 244 -16.31 0.82 6.21
C ALA A 244 -17.67 1.36 5.76
N ALA A 245 -17.78 2.66 5.50
CA ALA A 245 -19.01 3.28 4.98
C ALA A 245 -19.32 2.75 3.56
N GLU A 246 -18.33 2.69 2.68
CA GLU A 246 -18.46 2.27 1.30
C GLU A 246 -18.87 0.78 1.18
N MET A 247 -18.31 -0.08 2.01
CA MET A 247 -18.69 -1.50 2.07
C MET A 247 -20.04 -1.74 2.78
N GLY A 248 -20.57 -0.74 3.49
CA GLY A 248 -21.76 -0.88 4.33
C GLY A 248 -21.49 -1.67 5.61
N GLY A 249 -20.33 -1.45 6.22
CA GLY A 249 -19.86 -2.09 7.46
C GLY A 249 -18.43 -2.65 7.31
N VAL A 250 -17.89 -3.13 8.41
CA VAL A 250 -16.58 -3.80 8.49
C VAL A 250 -16.64 -4.91 9.52
N ASP A 251 -15.95 -6.01 9.26
CA ASP A 251 -15.86 -7.16 10.16
C ASP A 251 -14.45 -7.23 10.80
N LEU A 252 -13.43 -6.80 10.07
CA LEU A 252 -12.03 -6.90 10.49
C LEU A 252 -11.19 -5.74 9.93
N VAL A 253 -10.33 -5.15 10.78
CA VAL A 253 -9.28 -4.20 10.40
C VAL A 253 -7.91 -4.84 10.64
N ILE A 254 -7.04 -4.85 9.65
CA ILE A 254 -5.72 -5.48 9.73
C ILE A 254 -4.62 -4.45 9.52
N PHE A 255 -3.60 -4.50 10.38
CA PHE A 255 -2.37 -3.73 10.23
C PHE A 255 -1.21 -4.65 9.85
N THR A 256 -0.44 -4.23 8.85
CA THR A 256 0.77 -4.91 8.37
C THR A 256 1.79 -3.90 7.86
N GLY A 257 2.96 -4.39 7.50
CA GLY A 257 4.08 -3.56 7.08
C GLY A 257 4.85 -2.96 8.25
N GLY A 258 6.02 -2.39 7.98
CA GLY A 258 7.00 -2.05 9.00
C GLY A 258 6.47 -1.15 10.12
N VAL A 259 5.66 -0.14 9.81
CA VAL A 259 5.01 0.73 10.81
C VAL A 259 3.75 0.07 11.37
N GLY A 260 2.92 -0.54 10.50
CA GLY A 260 1.69 -1.22 10.91
C GLY A 260 1.92 -2.30 11.96
N GLU A 261 3.00 -3.09 11.80
CA GLU A 261 3.37 -4.14 12.75
C GLU A 261 4.07 -3.61 14.01
N ASN A 262 4.92 -2.58 13.87
CA ASN A 262 5.87 -2.22 14.94
C ASN A 262 5.52 -0.93 15.70
N SER A 263 4.47 -0.17 15.30
CA SER A 263 4.05 1.04 16.01
C SER A 263 2.66 0.85 16.63
N PRO A 264 2.59 0.41 17.89
CA PRO A 264 1.32 0.34 18.62
C PRO A 264 0.65 1.70 18.80
N GLU A 265 1.43 2.78 18.84
CA GLU A 265 0.94 4.15 18.98
C GLU A 265 0.15 4.59 17.74
N VAL A 266 0.61 4.24 16.53
CA VAL A 266 -0.13 4.51 15.28
C VAL A 266 -1.44 3.74 15.27
N ARG A 267 -1.44 2.47 15.62
CA ARG A 267 -2.66 1.64 15.66
C ARG A 267 -3.64 2.15 16.72
N GLU A 268 -3.15 2.54 17.90
CA GLU A 268 -3.94 3.15 18.97
C GLU A 268 -4.64 4.42 18.50
N TYR A 269 -3.92 5.35 17.85
CA TYR A 269 -4.53 6.56 17.29
C TYR A 269 -5.63 6.22 16.27
N VAL A 270 -5.36 5.26 15.37
CA VAL A 270 -6.30 4.88 14.30
C VAL A 270 -7.56 4.24 14.86
N LEU A 271 -7.42 3.33 15.83
CA LEU A 271 -8.55 2.54 16.36
C LEU A 271 -9.31 3.22 17.50
N SER A 272 -8.71 4.20 18.20
CA SER A 272 -9.38 4.91 19.30
C SER A 272 -10.59 5.72 18.81
N ASN A 273 -11.65 5.79 19.64
CA ASN A 273 -12.90 6.48 19.33
C ASN A 273 -13.58 5.96 18.05
N MET A 274 -13.52 4.64 17.82
CA MET A 274 -14.20 3.95 16.72
C MET A 274 -15.25 2.95 17.22
N GLU A 275 -15.67 3.05 18.48
CA GLU A 275 -16.69 2.19 19.12
C GLU A 275 -18.04 2.29 18.40
N PHE A 276 -18.36 3.46 17.82
CA PHE A 276 -19.55 3.65 16.97
C PHE A 276 -19.57 2.73 15.74
N MET A 277 -18.39 2.27 15.27
CA MET A 277 -18.26 1.27 14.21
C MET A 277 -18.24 -0.15 14.74
N GLY A 278 -18.19 -0.32 16.06
CA GLY A 278 -18.09 -1.60 16.75
C GLY A 278 -16.65 -2.10 16.92
N ILE A 279 -15.67 -1.21 16.84
CA ILE A 279 -14.27 -1.48 17.15
C ILE A 279 -14.02 -1.06 18.59
N ASP A 280 -13.90 -2.05 19.49
CA ASP A 280 -13.50 -1.81 20.87
C ASP A 280 -11.98 -2.05 20.96
N PHE A 281 -11.22 -0.98 21.23
CA PHE A 281 -9.77 -1.02 21.27
C PHE A 281 -9.25 -1.48 22.64
N ASP A 282 -8.19 -2.30 22.64
CA ASP A 282 -7.47 -2.73 23.86
C ASP A 282 -5.99 -2.36 23.77
N ALA A 283 -5.56 -1.38 24.56
CA ALA A 283 -4.18 -0.89 24.56
C ALA A 283 -3.14 -1.96 24.98
N VAL A 284 -3.54 -2.92 25.81
CA VAL A 284 -2.63 -4.01 26.25
C VAL A 284 -2.46 -5.04 25.15
N ARG A 285 -3.58 -5.51 24.57
CA ARG A 285 -3.56 -6.43 23.44
C ARG A 285 -2.86 -5.84 22.20
N ASN A 286 -3.00 -4.55 21.99
CA ASN A 286 -2.33 -3.83 20.89
C ASN A 286 -0.80 -3.87 20.97
N ARG A 287 -0.22 -4.18 22.14
CA ARG A 287 1.23 -4.36 22.37
C ARG A 287 1.65 -5.83 22.34
N GLY A 288 1.00 -6.64 21.49
CA GLY A 288 1.32 -8.04 21.31
C GLY A 288 2.75 -8.32 20.88
N LYS A 289 3.12 -9.59 20.84
CA LYS A 289 4.50 -10.02 20.61
C LYS A 289 4.92 -9.72 19.15
N ARG A 290 6.00 -8.96 19.01
CA ARG A 290 6.59 -8.64 17.70
C ARG A 290 6.95 -9.91 16.92
N GLY A 291 6.65 -9.90 15.62
CA GLY A 291 6.93 -11.00 14.69
C GLY A 291 5.98 -12.18 14.84
N THR A 292 4.80 -11.95 15.43
CA THR A 292 3.72 -12.93 15.47
C THR A 292 2.41 -12.24 15.10
N ASP A 293 1.49 -13.01 14.53
CA ASP A 293 0.14 -12.54 14.28
C ASP A 293 -0.66 -12.51 15.59
N TYR A 294 -1.45 -11.46 15.82
CA TYR A 294 -2.25 -11.35 17.04
C TYR A 294 -3.46 -10.43 16.88
N GLU A 295 -4.48 -10.69 17.71
CA GLU A 295 -5.66 -9.81 17.87
C GLU A 295 -5.28 -8.59 18.72
N SER A 296 -5.64 -7.39 18.25
CA SER A 296 -5.44 -6.10 18.93
C SER A 296 -6.74 -5.44 19.39
N SER A 297 -7.91 -6.01 19.08
CA SER A 297 -9.20 -5.57 19.62
C SER A 297 -9.48 -6.13 21.00
N ALA A 298 -10.38 -5.47 21.76
CA ALA A 298 -10.86 -5.96 23.04
C ALA A 298 -11.65 -7.26 22.89
N GLU A 299 -11.72 -8.03 23.96
CA GLU A 299 -12.56 -9.22 24.02
C GLU A 299 -14.03 -8.83 23.84
N GLY A 300 -14.74 -9.54 22.96
CA GLY A 300 -16.14 -9.24 22.63
C GLY A 300 -16.33 -8.12 21.63
N SER A 301 -15.27 -7.44 21.16
CA SER A 301 -15.39 -6.46 20.09
C SER A 301 -16.10 -7.05 18.87
N ARG A 302 -17.13 -6.35 18.37
CA ARG A 302 -17.92 -6.79 17.22
C ARG A 302 -17.08 -6.78 15.95
N VAL A 303 -16.31 -5.74 15.74
CA VAL A 303 -15.35 -5.63 14.66
C VAL A 303 -13.97 -5.99 15.21
N LYS A 304 -13.33 -6.96 14.59
CA LYS A 304 -12.02 -7.40 15.02
C LYS A 304 -10.92 -6.48 14.48
N ALA A 305 -9.81 -6.40 15.22
CA ALA A 305 -8.59 -5.77 14.76
C ALA A 305 -7.40 -6.70 14.99
N ALA A 306 -6.48 -6.76 14.03
CA ALA A 306 -5.32 -7.64 14.07
C ALA A 306 -4.05 -6.98 13.52
N VAL A 307 -2.91 -7.56 13.91
CA VAL A 307 -1.60 -7.33 13.32
C VAL A 307 -1.16 -8.63 12.67
N ILE A 308 -0.78 -8.58 11.38
CA ILE A 308 -0.37 -9.73 10.56
C ILE A 308 0.87 -9.37 9.72
#